data_d46edb2570eecd5c1b39afaabdf46545
#
_entry.id   d46edb2570eecd5c1b39afaabdf46545
#
_cell.length_a   1.000
_cell.length_b   1.000
_cell.length_c   1.000
_cell.angle_alpha   90.00
_cell.angle_beta   90.00
_cell.angle_gamma   90.00
#
_symmetry.space_group_name_H-M   'P 1'
#
loop_
_entity.id
_entity.type
_entity.pdbx_description
1 polymer ?
#
loop_
_entity_poly.entity_id
_entity_poly.type
_entity_poly.pdbx_seq_one_letter_code
_entity_poly.pdbx_strand_id
1 'polypeptide(L)'
;MEARYGEDSEAMLSQPATKIFLRTTEPRAAKWVSEAIGEVEIERLRETHYDGSRAGKNFALDRQTEPLVLPSEVSGLDDLRGFLKYGNHVARFSFPFIALEEKSPGFDERQMDDLIVPSTPLPAEPEEMQGNLQFPEHEVQSAGHQLE
;
A
#
# COMPACT_ATOMS: atom_id res chain seq x y z
N MET A 1 2.33 5.57 -1.41
CA MET A 1 2.16 4.77 -2.64
C MET A 1 1.47 5.56 -3.76
N GLU A 2 0.40 6.29 -3.49
CA GLU A 2 -0.31 7.12 -4.49
C GLU A 2 0.59 8.03 -5.33
N ALA A 3 1.59 8.68 -4.70
CA ALA A 3 2.50 9.60 -5.41
C ALA A 3 3.39 8.92 -6.46
N ARG A 4 3.56 7.59 -6.39
CA ARG A 4 4.44 6.83 -7.30
C ARG A 4 3.68 5.92 -8.25
N TYR A 5 2.53 5.40 -7.83
CA TYR A 5 1.76 4.40 -8.56
C TYR A 5 0.36 4.89 -8.96
N GLY A 6 -0.05 6.10 -8.52
CA GLY A 6 -1.34 6.68 -8.88
C GLY A 6 -2.53 5.76 -8.58
N GLU A 7 -3.44 5.65 -9.52
CA GLU A 7 -4.65 4.81 -9.43
C GLU A 7 -4.32 3.30 -9.36
N ASP A 8 -3.16 2.87 -9.88
CA ASP A 8 -2.74 1.47 -9.87
C ASP A 8 -2.37 0.97 -8.45
N SER A 9 -2.14 1.89 -7.49
CA SER A 9 -1.80 1.51 -6.12
C SER A 9 -2.88 0.69 -5.44
N GLU A 10 -4.13 0.99 -5.70
CA GLU A 10 -5.29 0.28 -5.13
C GLU A 10 -5.42 -1.12 -5.72
N ALA A 11 -5.22 -1.25 -7.03
CA ALA A 11 -5.19 -2.54 -7.72
C ALA A 11 -4.06 -3.44 -7.17
N MET A 12 -2.86 -2.90 -6.96
CA MET A 12 -1.73 -3.64 -6.39
C MET A 12 -2.01 -4.13 -4.96
N LEU A 13 -2.67 -3.32 -4.13
CA LEU A 13 -3.02 -3.67 -2.76
C LEU A 13 -4.17 -4.68 -2.67
N SER A 14 -5.00 -4.77 -3.70
CA SER A 14 -6.13 -5.71 -3.74
C SER A 14 -5.72 -7.13 -4.17
N GLN A 15 -4.68 -7.28 -4.97
CA GLN A 15 -4.25 -8.56 -5.54
C GLN A 15 -3.81 -9.62 -4.52
N PRO A 16 -3.05 -9.33 -3.44
CA PRO A 16 -2.60 -10.36 -2.51
C PRO A 16 -3.76 -11.04 -1.80
N ALA A 17 -3.85 -12.36 -1.93
CA ALA A 17 -4.83 -13.17 -1.19
C ALA A 17 -4.53 -13.24 0.31
N THR A 18 -3.25 -13.15 0.68
CA THR A 18 -2.78 -13.12 2.07
C THR A 18 -2.26 -11.73 2.40
N LYS A 19 -2.77 -11.13 3.46
CA LYS A 19 -2.37 -9.81 3.93
C LYS A 19 -1.99 -9.87 5.40
N ILE A 20 -0.86 -9.26 5.73
CA ILE A 20 -0.38 -9.13 7.11
C ILE A 20 -0.41 -7.65 7.46
N PHE A 21 -1.14 -7.31 8.49
CA PHE A 21 -1.27 -5.94 9.00
C PHE A 21 -0.57 -5.83 10.34
N LEU A 22 0.40 -4.95 10.41
CA LEU A 22 1.13 -4.59 11.62
C LEU A 22 0.68 -3.21 12.11
N ARG A 23 1.17 -2.79 13.28
CA ARG A 23 0.88 -1.47 13.83
C ARG A 23 1.24 -0.36 12.84
N THR A 24 0.32 0.57 12.69
CA THR A 24 0.56 1.85 12.01
C THR A 24 0.02 3.00 12.85
N THR A 25 0.78 4.07 12.97
CA THR A 25 0.39 5.29 13.70
C THR A 25 -0.28 6.31 12.78
N GLU A 26 -0.25 6.10 11.46
CA GLU A 26 -0.85 7.00 10.49
C GLU A 26 -2.36 6.73 10.40
N PRO A 27 -3.24 7.73 10.70
CA PRO A 27 -4.68 7.51 10.81
C PRO A 27 -5.36 7.02 9.53
N ARG A 28 -4.91 7.49 8.36
CA ARG A 28 -5.45 7.05 7.06
C ARG A 28 -5.12 5.58 6.80
N ALA A 29 -3.89 5.17 7.12
CA ALA A 29 -3.47 3.78 6.98
C ALA A 29 -4.21 2.88 7.98
N ALA A 30 -4.40 3.30 9.23
CA ALA A 30 -5.16 2.54 10.22
C ALA A 30 -6.63 2.34 9.79
N LYS A 31 -7.26 3.39 9.24
CA LYS A 31 -8.61 3.31 8.69
C LYS A 31 -8.67 2.34 7.50
N TRP A 32 -7.74 2.46 6.56
CA TRP A 32 -7.66 1.57 5.41
C TRP A 32 -7.47 0.10 5.84
N VAL A 33 -6.63 -0.17 6.84
CA VAL A 33 -6.44 -1.53 7.40
C VAL A 33 -7.74 -2.06 8.00
N SER A 34 -8.47 -1.25 8.78
CA SER A 34 -9.76 -1.61 9.36
C SER A 34 -10.78 -1.99 8.28
N GLU A 35 -10.91 -1.17 7.23
CA GLU A 35 -11.77 -1.43 6.08
C GLU A 35 -11.33 -2.67 5.29
N ALA A 36 -10.01 -2.85 5.09
CA ALA A 36 -9.45 -4.01 4.40
C ALA A 36 -9.65 -5.32 5.17
N ILE A 37 -9.67 -5.30 6.51
CA ILE A 37 -9.99 -6.45 7.35
C ILE A 37 -11.45 -6.84 7.16
N GLY A 38 -12.37 -5.87 7.19
CA GLY A 38 -13.78 -6.05 6.93
C GLY A 38 -14.66 -5.75 8.14
N GLU A 39 -15.94 -6.02 7.95
CA GLU A 39 -17.00 -5.73 8.90
C GLU A 39 -17.71 -7.01 9.34
N VAL A 40 -18.36 -6.95 10.49
CA VAL A 40 -19.17 -8.01 11.05
C VAL A 40 -20.55 -7.49 11.38
N GLU A 41 -21.58 -8.28 11.11
CA GLU A 41 -22.94 -7.99 11.54
C GLU A 41 -23.13 -8.49 12.98
N ILE A 42 -23.51 -7.57 13.85
CA ILE A 42 -23.76 -7.84 15.27
C ILE A 42 -25.25 -7.65 15.56
N GLU A 43 -25.87 -8.66 16.17
CA GLU A 43 -27.22 -8.56 16.68
C GLU A 43 -27.18 -8.17 18.17
N ARG A 44 -27.74 -7.02 18.51
CA ARG A 44 -27.85 -6.56 19.87
C ARG A 44 -29.31 -6.52 20.32
N LEU A 45 -29.56 -7.10 21.49
CA LEU A 45 -30.87 -6.97 22.14
C LEU A 45 -30.99 -5.57 22.76
N ARG A 46 -31.87 -4.73 22.20
CA ARG A 46 -32.15 -3.41 22.74
C ARG A 46 -33.36 -3.49 23.65
N GLU A 47 -33.15 -3.23 24.93
CA GLU A 47 -34.22 -3.09 25.92
C GLU A 47 -34.64 -1.61 26.00
N THR A 48 -35.90 -1.32 25.72
CA THR A 48 -36.46 0.02 25.88
C THR A 48 -37.46 0.00 27.02
N HIS A 49 -37.22 0.81 28.03
CA HIS A 49 -38.13 1.03 29.13
C HIS A 49 -39.05 2.19 28.81
N TYR A 50 -40.36 1.96 28.91
CA TYR A 50 -41.36 3.01 28.86
C TYR A 50 -41.78 3.33 30.29
N ASP A 51 -41.54 4.58 30.72
CA ASP A 51 -41.97 5.11 31.99
C ASP A 51 -43.30 5.86 31.79
N GLY A 52 -44.38 5.23 32.16
CA GLY A 52 -45.72 5.75 31.95
C GLY A 52 -46.79 4.85 32.57
N SER A 53 -48.07 5.25 32.47
CA SER A 53 -49.24 4.55 33.07
C SER A 53 -49.42 3.11 32.61
N ARG A 54 -48.63 2.62 31.65
CA ARG A 54 -48.43 1.23 31.25
C ARG A 54 -46.94 0.94 31.19
N ALA A 55 -46.31 0.78 32.33
CA ALA A 55 -44.91 0.38 32.41
C ALA A 55 -44.74 -0.96 31.69
N GLY A 56 -43.91 -1.00 30.65
CA GLY A 56 -43.62 -2.18 29.83
C GLY A 56 -42.18 -2.20 29.38
N LYS A 57 -41.64 -3.40 29.24
CA LYS A 57 -40.32 -3.63 28.61
C LYS A 57 -40.55 -4.09 27.18
N ASN A 58 -39.97 -3.42 26.24
CA ASN A 58 -39.95 -3.86 24.85
C ASN A 58 -38.52 -4.30 24.49
N PHE A 59 -38.43 -5.50 23.90
CA PHE A 59 -37.16 -6.05 23.42
C PHE A 59 -37.21 -6.00 21.89
N ALA A 60 -36.27 -5.29 21.31
CA ALA A 60 -36.06 -5.25 19.86
C ALA A 60 -34.65 -5.79 19.53
N LEU A 61 -34.57 -6.67 18.54
CA LEU A 61 -33.31 -7.06 17.95
C LEU A 61 -32.87 -5.94 17.01
N ASP A 62 -31.74 -5.33 17.31
CA ASP A 62 -31.09 -4.32 16.49
C ASP A 62 -29.88 -4.96 15.82
N ARG A 63 -29.84 -4.91 14.47
CA ARG A 63 -28.74 -5.42 13.68
C ARG A 63 -27.89 -4.25 13.24
N GLN A 64 -26.63 -4.29 13.59
CA GLN A 64 -25.65 -3.26 13.24
C GLN A 64 -24.42 -3.90 12.60
N THR A 65 -23.91 -3.26 11.55
CA THR A 65 -22.64 -3.62 10.94
C THR A 65 -21.56 -2.80 11.61
N GLU A 66 -20.58 -3.45 12.19
CA GLU A 66 -19.44 -2.81 12.85
C GLU A 66 -18.12 -3.33 12.25
N PRO A 67 -17.06 -2.50 12.22
CA PRO A 67 -15.74 -2.98 11.82
C PRO A 67 -15.28 -4.13 12.71
N LEU A 68 -14.76 -5.20 12.12
CA LEU A 68 -14.22 -6.32 12.88
C LEU A 68 -13.04 -5.93 13.76
N VAL A 69 -12.25 -4.94 13.30
CA VAL A 69 -11.11 -4.35 14.02
C VAL A 69 -11.20 -2.84 13.87
N LEU A 70 -11.19 -2.11 14.98
CA LEU A 70 -11.23 -0.65 14.96
C LEU A 70 -9.89 -0.06 14.51
N PRO A 71 -9.88 1.11 13.84
CA PRO A 71 -8.64 1.81 13.52
C PRO A 71 -7.76 2.09 14.75
N SER A 72 -8.38 2.35 15.90
CA SER A 72 -7.69 2.56 17.17
C SER A 72 -6.98 1.29 17.67
N GLU A 73 -7.55 0.12 17.43
CA GLU A 73 -6.91 -1.16 17.77
C GLU A 73 -5.69 -1.42 16.91
N VAL A 74 -5.75 -1.08 15.61
CA VAL A 74 -4.60 -1.18 14.70
C VAL A 74 -3.47 -0.26 15.16
N SER A 75 -3.79 0.97 15.54
CA SER A 75 -2.81 1.94 16.01
C SER A 75 -2.24 1.60 17.39
N GLY A 76 -3.03 0.92 18.22
CA GLY A 76 -2.66 0.50 19.58
C GLY A 76 -2.04 -0.89 19.68
N LEU A 77 -1.73 -1.55 18.55
CA LEU A 77 -1.07 -2.85 18.58
C LEU A 77 0.32 -2.74 19.25
N ASP A 78 0.63 -3.69 20.09
CA ASP A 78 1.98 -3.88 20.62
C ASP A 78 2.95 -4.30 19.50
N ASP A 79 4.25 -4.19 19.78
CA ASP A 79 5.29 -4.65 18.88
C ASP A 79 5.17 -6.17 18.63
N LEU A 80 5.53 -6.59 17.43
CA LEU A 80 5.46 -7.98 16.98
C LEU A 80 4.05 -8.61 17.02
N ARG A 81 3.00 -7.80 17.10
CA ARG A 81 1.61 -8.23 16.98
C ARG A 81 0.97 -7.69 15.70
N GLY A 82 0.00 -8.43 15.20
CA GLY A 82 -0.70 -8.05 13.98
C GLY A 82 -1.93 -8.88 13.69
N PHE A 83 -2.51 -8.58 12.53
CA PHE A 83 -3.63 -9.32 11.97
C PHE A 83 -3.21 -9.97 10.66
N LEU A 84 -3.55 -11.24 10.50
CA LEU A 84 -3.39 -12.01 9.28
C LEU A 84 -4.77 -12.17 8.65
N LYS A 85 -4.93 -11.74 7.40
CA LYS A 85 -6.12 -11.97 6.60
C LYS A 85 -5.80 -12.90 5.44
N TYR A 86 -6.57 -13.97 5.32
CA TYR A 86 -6.54 -14.89 4.19
C TYR A 86 -7.96 -15.13 3.70
N GLY A 87 -8.31 -14.59 2.55
CA GLY A 87 -9.69 -14.57 2.08
C GLY A 87 -10.60 -13.86 3.10
N ASN A 88 -11.60 -14.57 3.62
CA ASN A 88 -12.52 -14.08 4.65
C ASN A 88 -12.09 -14.43 6.10
N HIS A 89 -10.97 -15.13 6.25
CA HIS A 89 -10.47 -15.50 7.57
C HIS A 89 -9.52 -14.43 8.09
N VAL A 90 -9.75 -14.00 9.32
CA VAL A 90 -8.91 -13.04 10.03
C VAL A 90 -8.44 -13.67 11.33
N ALA A 91 -7.15 -13.64 11.56
CA ALA A 91 -6.53 -14.13 12.78
C ALA A 91 -5.60 -13.09 13.40
N ARG A 92 -5.65 -12.92 14.71
CA ARG A 92 -4.68 -12.14 15.45
C ARG A 92 -3.46 -13.01 15.73
N PHE A 93 -2.27 -12.49 15.53
CA PHE A 93 -1.03 -13.22 15.76
C PHE A 93 -0.02 -12.40 16.55
N SER A 94 0.96 -13.09 17.12
CA SER A 94 2.13 -12.48 17.73
C SER A 94 3.37 -13.25 17.32
N PHE A 95 4.47 -12.54 17.01
CA PHE A 95 5.77 -13.14 16.79
C PHE A 95 6.57 -13.18 18.11
N PRO A 96 7.26 -14.26 18.42
CA PRO A 96 8.21 -14.26 19.52
C PRO A 96 9.41 -13.39 19.15
N PHE A 97 9.89 -12.58 20.10
CA PHE A 97 11.16 -11.90 19.92
C PHE A 97 12.30 -12.92 20.09
N ILE A 98 13.07 -13.13 19.03
CA ILE A 98 14.24 -14.01 19.04
C ILE A 98 15.45 -13.13 18.80
N ALA A 99 16.32 -13.00 19.82
CA ALA A 99 17.62 -12.36 19.66
C ALA A 99 18.51 -13.29 18.83
N LEU A 100 18.88 -12.85 17.63
CA LEU A 100 19.83 -13.57 16.80
C LEU A 100 21.24 -13.10 17.13
N GLU A 101 22.18 -14.06 17.25
CA GLU A 101 23.60 -13.73 17.36
C GLU A 101 24.12 -13.17 16.03
N GLU A 102 24.83 -12.06 16.09
CA GLU A 102 25.51 -11.54 14.91
C GLU A 102 26.60 -12.53 14.49
N LYS A 103 26.39 -13.17 13.36
CA LYS A 103 27.36 -14.15 12.81
C LYS A 103 28.40 -13.52 11.89
N SER A 104 28.12 -12.34 11.39
CA SER A 104 28.98 -11.59 10.47
C SER A 104 28.74 -10.10 10.65
N PRO A 105 29.76 -9.25 10.45
CA PRO A 105 29.55 -7.81 10.43
C PRO A 105 28.51 -7.44 9.34
N GLY A 106 27.62 -6.49 9.65
CA GLY A 106 26.58 -6.06 8.71
C GLY A 106 27.09 -5.36 7.45
N PHE A 107 28.38 -5.06 7.44
CA PHE A 107 29.06 -4.39 6.35
C PHE A 107 30.54 -4.81 6.34
N ASP A 108 31.01 -5.29 5.20
CA ASP A 108 32.42 -5.48 4.89
C ASP A 108 32.93 -4.31 4.07
N GLU A 109 33.83 -3.50 4.61
CA GLU A 109 34.42 -2.37 3.89
C GLU A 109 35.30 -2.89 2.76
N ARG A 110 34.89 -2.56 1.52
CA ARG A 110 35.69 -2.91 0.35
C ARG A 110 36.95 -2.07 0.32
N GLN A 111 38.10 -2.74 0.42
CA GLN A 111 39.39 -2.06 0.27
C GLN A 111 39.54 -1.56 -1.16
N MET A 112 39.76 -0.25 -1.30
CA MET A 112 39.87 0.41 -2.63
C MET A 112 41.16 0.05 -3.38
N ASP A 113 42.11 -0.59 -2.73
CA ASP A 113 43.40 -0.96 -3.33
C ASP A 113 43.27 -1.99 -4.47
N ASP A 114 42.17 -2.71 -4.55
CA ASP A 114 41.91 -3.70 -5.60
C ASP A 114 41.24 -3.12 -6.86
N LEU A 115 40.97 -1.83 -6.89
CA LEU A 115 40.53 -1.17 -8.10
C LEU A 115 41.73 -0.86 -8.98
N ILE A 116 42.26 -1.88 -9.66
CA ILE A 116 43.03 -1.66 -10.88
C ILE A 116 42.04 -1.08 -11.90
N VAL A 117 41.97 0.24 -11.92
CA VAL A 117 41.28 0.92 -13.03
C VAL A 117 42.14 0.62 -14.26
N PRO A 118 41.71 -0.24 -15.20
CA PRO A 118 42.43 -0.38 -16.46
C PRO A 118 42.47 1.01 -17.07
N SER A 119 43.67 1.57 -17.21
CA SER A 119 43.88 2.80 -17.95
C SER A 119 43.67 2.51 -19.44
N THR A 120 42.43 2.24 -19.83
CA THR A 120 42.07 2.24 -21.24
C THR A 120 42.07 3.69 -21.65
N PRO A 121 43.00 4.10 -22.54
CA PRO A 121 42.95 5.46 -23.08
C PRO A 121 41.56 5.65 -23.69
N LEU A 122 40.91 6.76 -23.32
CA LEU A 122 39.68 7.15 -23.99
C LEU A 122 39.93 7.11 -25.51
N PRO A 123 39.05 6.44 -26.28
CA PRO A 123 39.15 6.56 -27.74
C PRO A 123 39.11 8.03 -28.08
N ALA A 124 40.09 8.45 -28.94
CA ALA A 124 40.15 9.82 -29.44
C ALA A 124 38.77 10.24 -29.95
N GLU A 125 38.33 11.41 -29.56
CA GLU A 125 37.06 11.97 -30.03
C GLU A 125 37.00 11.83 -31.56
N PRO A 126 35.90 11.29 -32.12
CA PRO A 126 35.74 11.24 -33.56
C PRO A 126 35.74 12.69 -34.07
N GLU A 127 36.66 12.98 -34.99
CA GLU A 127 36.72 14.25 -35.72
C GLU A 127 35.31 14.57 -36.22
N GLU A 128 34.84 15.78 -35.92
CA GLU A 128 33.56 16.31 -36.33
C GLU A 128 33.36 16.08 -37.85
N MET A 129 32.56 15.08 -38.19
CA MET A 129 32.03 14.96 -39.54
C MET A 129 31.04 16.13 -39.72
N GLN A 130 31.52 17.23 -40.27
CA GLN A 130 30.68 18.28 -40.84
C GLN A 130 29.92 17.70 -42.04
N GLY A 131 28.95 16.87 -41.75
CA GLY A 131 27.96 16.38 -42.70
C GLY A 131 26.81 17.35 -42.78
N ASN A 132 26.78 18.07 -43.89
CA ASN A 132 25.69 18.96 -44.30
C ASN A 132 24.36 18.17 -44.36
N LEU A 133 23.58 18.17 -43.26
CA LEU A 133 22.24 17.61 -43.21
C LEU A 133 21.26 18.57 -43.87
N GLN A 134 21.07 18.39 -45.16
CA GLN A 134 19.98 18.98 -45.90
C GLN A 134 18.70 18.20 -45.60
N PHE A 135 17.81 18.78 -44.82
CA PHE A 135 16.45 18.23 -44.59
C PHE A 135 15.59 18.60 -45.83
N PRO A 136 14.88 17.63 -46.44
CA PRO A 136 13.89 17.95 -47.46
C PRO A 136 12.69 18.67 -46.83
N GLU A 137 12.36 19.83 -47.36
CA GLU A 137 11.14 20.57 -47.02
C GLU A 137 9.93 19.74 -47.51
N HIS A 138 9.13 19.26 -46.59
CA HIS A 138 7.83 18.68 -46.91
C HIS A 138 6.82 19.79 -47.17
N GLU A 139 6.45 19.91 -48.41
CA GLU A 139 5.34 20.69 -48.93
C GLU A 139 4.02 20.27 -48.28
N VAL A 140 3.46 21.12 -47.43
CA VAL A 140 2.12 20.89 -46.86
C VAL A 140 1.08 21.27 -47.89
N GLN A 141 0.57 20.28 -48.64
CA GLN A 141 -0.60 20.48 -49.48
C GLN A 141 -1.85 20.64 -48.61
N SER A 142 -2.34 21.85 -48.59
CA SER A 142 -3.64 22.26 -48.06
C SER A 142 -4.76 21.64 -48.91
N ALA A 143 -5.39 20.57 -48.45
CA ALA A 143 -6.61 20.07 -49.02
C ALA A 143 -7.81 20.78 -48.33
N GLY A 144 -8.33 21.79 -48.99
CA GLY A 144 -9.60 22.42 -48.63
C GLY A 144 -10.75 21.42 -48.82
N HIS A 145 -11.50 21.18 -47.76
CA HIS A 145 -12.76 20.46 -47.81
C HIS A 145 -13.89 21.49 -47.80
N GLN A 146 -14.56 21.65 -48.94
CA GLN A 146 -15.82 22.37 -49.06
C GLN A 146 -16.94 21.44 -48.62
N LEU A 147 -17.77 21.93 -47.72
CA LEU A 147 -19.03 21.36 -47.32
C LEU A 147 -20.14 21.90 -48.27
N GLU A 148 -20.91 21.01 -48.84
CA GLU A 148 -22.31 21.17 -49.12
C GLU A 148 -23.14 20.27 -48.18
#